data_061d9323a0bce506c613446ba4bf4d96
#
_entry.id   061d9323a0bce506c613446ba4bf4d96
#
_cell.length_a   1.000
_cell.length_b   1.000
_cell.length_c   1.000
_cell.angle_alpha   90.00
_cell.angle_beta   90.00
_cell.angle_gamma   90.00
#
_symmetry.space_group_name_H-M   'P 1'
#
loop_
_entity.id
_entity.type
_entity.pdbx_description
1 polymer ?
#
loop_
_entity_poly.entity_id
_entity_poly.type
_entity_poly.pdbx_seq_one_letter_code
_entity_poly.pdbx_strand_id
1 'polypeptide(L)'
;PGAFRPEDATAFYEDTVGTGHLLELAAWHLSSADYIADTLRLQGMAVQGQVLDFGGGIGTHALSAAALPEVDHVWFVDLNPHNQAFVQQRAQSLGLADKLSVHRDLSSTGDVRFDAVVCLDVLEHLPDPSAQLLEFHQRMAPGAIALLNWYFFKGHQGEYPFHFDDPALVDGFFRTLQAQFLEVFHPLLITARLYRRS
;
A
#
# COMPACT_ATOMS: atom_id res chain seq x y z
N PRO A 1 14.69 22.67 10.17
CA PRO A 1 14.55 21.41 9.47
C PRO A 1 14.54 21.71 7.97
N GLY A 2 15.45 21.06 7.20
CA GLY A 2 15.49 21.24 5.74
C GLY A 2 14.18 20.77 5.13
N ALA A 3 13.81 21.31 3.95
CA ALA A 3 12.66 20.82 3.22
C ALA A 3 12.89 19.34 2.87
N PHE A 4 11.86 18.51 3.07
CA PHE A 4 11.87 17.12 2.63
C PHE A 4 12.02 17.07 1.11
N ARG A 5 12.99 16.31 0.62
CA ARG A 5 13.28 16.20 -0.80
C ARG A 5 12.91 14.81 -1.30
N PRO A 6 12.39 14.70 -2.55
CA PRO A 6 11.97 13.41 -3.11
C PRO A 6 13.06 12.33 -3.08
N GLU A 7 14.31 12.73 -3.33
CA GLU A 7 15.46 11.82 -3.32
C GLU A 7 15.79 11.25 -1.94
N ASP A 8 15.34 11.92 -0.86
CA ASP A 8 15.58 11.49 0.51
C ASP A 8 14.44 10.59 1.06
N ALA A 9 13.33 10.43 0.31
CA ALA A 9 12.13 9.73 0.78
C ALA A 9 12.41 8.28 1.22
N THR A 10 13.11 7.51 0.39
CA THR A 10 13.44 6.11 0.69
C THR A 10 14.27 5.99 1.96
N ALA A 11 15.37 6.76 2.07
CA ALA A 11 16.25 6.75 3.24
C ALA A 11 15.52 7.25 4.51
N PHE A 12 14.58 8.19 4.37
CA PHE A 12 13.78 8.67 5.49
C PHE A 12 12.93 7.54 6.09
N TYR A 13 12.17 6.82 5.28
CA TYR A 13 11.32 5.72 5.75
C TYR A 13 12.13 4.49 6.20
N GLU A 14 13.28 4.24 5.61
CA GLU A 14 14.13 3.10 5.95
C GLU A 14 14.94 3.33 7.23
N ASP A 15 15.61 4.49 7.34
CA ASP A 15 16.64 4.73 8.35
C ASP A 15 16.23 5.71 9.46
N THR A 16 15.34 6.66 9.15
CA THR A 16 15.03 7.77 10.08
C THR A 16 13.80 7.48 10.92
N VAL A 17 12.82 6.79 10.35
CA VAL A 17 11.57 6.46 11.01
C VAL A 17 11.76 5.24 11.92
N GLY A 18 11.84 5.49 13.23
CA GLY A 18 12.07 4.44 14.23
C GLY A 18 10.80 3.74 14.72
N THR A 19 10.95 2.96 15.80
CA THR A 19 9.84 2.19 16.42
C THR A 19 8.65 3.05 16.88
N GLY A 20 8.85 4.35 17.15
CA GLY A 20 7.77 5.28 17.48
C GLY A 20 6.69 5.36 16.40
N HIS A 21 7.07 5.16 15.15
CA HIS A 21 6.16 5.14 14.01
C HIS A 21 5.09 4.05 14.08
N LEU A 22 5.39 2.91 14.68
CA LEU A 22 4.40 1.86 14.92
C LEU A 22 3.23 2.36 15.77
N LEU A 23 3.52 3.18 16.79
CA LEU A 23 2.49 3.78 17.65
C LEU A 23 1.72 4.87 16.90
N GLU A 24 2.40 5.68 16.08
CA GLU A 24 1.77 6.69 15.24
C GLU A 24 0.79 6.06 14.24
N LEU A 25 1.21 5.00 13.54
CA LEU A 25 0.34 4.25 12.63
C LEU A 25 -0.84 3.61 13.37
N ALA A 26 -0.62 3.02 14.55
CA ALA A 26 -1.69 2.44 15.35
C ALA A 26 -2.69 3.51 15.80
N ALA A 27 -2.22 4.68 16.25
CA ALA A 27 -3.07 5.80 16.64
C ALA A 27 -3.86 6.34 15.45
N TRP A 28 -3.23 6.46 14.28
CA TRP A 28 -3.89 6.86 13.05
C TRP A 28 -5.00 5.88 12.64
N HIS A 29 -4.75 4.57 12.67
CA HIS A 29 -5.75 3.54 12.40
C HIS A 29 -6.95 3.63 13.34
N LEU A 30 -6.71 3.89 14.63
CA LEU A 30 -7.78 4.05 15.62
C LEU A 30 -8.60 5.32 15.37
N SER A 31 -7.95 6.43 15.01
CA SER A 31 -8.63 7.69 14.69
C SER A 31 -9.35 7.66 13.34
N SER A 32 -8.99 6.75 12.45
CA SER A 32 -9.54 6.57 11.10
C SER A 32 -10.31 5.24 10.97
N ALA A 33 -10.91 4.75 12.06
CA ALA A 33 -11.49 3.41 12.13
C ALA A 33 -12.54 3.12 11.04
N ASP A 34 -13.39 4.10 10.70
CA ASP A 34 -14.40 3.94 9.65
C ASP A 34 -13.75 3.74 8.27
N TYR A 35 -12.72 4.52 7.96
CA TYR A 35 -11.95 4.37 6.73
C TYR A 35 -11.25 2.99 6.66
N ILE A 36 -10.59 2.58 7.74
CA ILE A 36 -9.95 1.26 7.82
C ILE A 36 -10.97 0.14 7.66
N ALA A 37 -12.13 0.24 8.31
CA ALA A 37 -13.21 -0.74 8.17
C ALA A 37 -13.73 -0.85 6.73
N ASP A 38 -13.88 0.28 6.03
CA ASP A 38 -14.33 0.31 4.64
C ASP A 38 -13.29 -0.31 3.69
N THR A 39 -12.01 0.01 3.86
CA THR A 39 -10.95 -0.59 3.04
C THR A 39 -10.80 -2.09 3.30
N LEU A 40 -10.91 -2.55 4.55
CA LEU A 40 -10.91 -3.98 4.90
C LEU A 40 -12.13 -4.71 4.31
N ARG A 41 -13.32 -4.08 4.33
CA ARG A 41 -14.52 -4.66 3.70
C ARG A 41 -14.35 -4.80 2.19
N LEU A 42 -13.83 -3.77 1.53
CA LEU A 42 -13.57 -3.82 0.09
C LEU A 42 -12.51 -4.88 -0.25
N GLN A 43 -11.44 -4.95 0.53
CA GLN A 43 -10.43 -5.99 0.41
C GLN A 43 -11.04 -7.39 0.54
N GLY A 44 -11.82 -7.66 1.58
CA GLY A 44 -12.45 -8.96 1.82
C GLY A 44 -13.42 -9.41 0.72
N MET A 45 -13.91 -8.47 -0.09
CA MET A 45 -14.78 -8.78 -1.26
C MET A 45 -13.99 -9.01 -2.55
N ALA A 46 -12.75 -8.55 -2.63
CA ALA A 46 -12.04 -8.39 -3.90
C ALA A 46 -10.75 -9.21 -4.00
N VAL A 47 -10.07 -9.51 -2.89
CA VAL A 47 -8.75 -10.14 -2.94
C VAL A 47 -8.83 -11.65 -2.85
N GLN A 48 -7.97 -12.32 -3.62
CA GLN A 48 -7.79 -13.76 -3.63
C GLN A 48 -6.41 -14.13 -4.17
N GLY A 49 -6.00 -15.40 -4.04
CA GLY A 49 -4.76 -15.92 -4.62
C GLY A 49 -3.52 -15.29 -4.04
N GLN A 50 -2.63 -14.80 -4.90
CA GLN A 50 -1.37 -14.15 -4.54
C GLN A 50 -1.61 -12.65 -4.33
N VAL A 51 -1.48 -12.17 -3.12
CA VAL A 51 -1.79 -10.78 -2.74
C VAL A 51 -0.51 -10.02 -2.40
N LEU A 52 -0.29 -8.89 -3.06
CA LEU A 52 0.73 -7.92 -2.66
C LEU A 52 0.10 -6.88 -1.72
N ASP A 53 0.70 -6.67 -0.54
CA ASP A 53 0.44 -5.51 0.32
C ASP A 53 1.69 -4.62 0.32
N PHE A 54 1.63 -3.51 -0.42
CA PHE A 54 2.76 -2.61 -0.66
C PHE A 54 2.68 -1.37 0.22
N GLY A 55 3.71 -1.17 1.04
CA GLY A 55 3.76 -0.11 2.05
C GLY A 55 2.81 -0.37 3.22
N GLY A 56 2.58 -1.64 3.57
CA GLY A 56 1.52 -2.09 4.47
C GLY A 56 1.65 -1.68 5.94
N GLY A 57 2.70 -0.93 6.33
CA GLY A 57 2.87 -0.34 7.66
C GLY A 57 2.81 -1.37 8.79
N ILE A 58 1.82 -1.27 9.67
CA ILE A 58 1.62 -2.23 10.79
C ILE A 58 0.90 -3.52 10.37
N GLY A 59 0.69 -3.73 9.06
CA GLY A 59 0.19 -4.97 8.48
C GLY A 59 -1.30 -5.23 8.69
N THR A 60 -2.10 -4.21 8.90
CA THR A 60 -3.55 -4.38 9.12
C THR A 60 -4.21 -5.08 7.93
N HIS A 61 -3.91 -4.64 6.71
CA HIS A 61 -4.45 -5.22 5.48
C HIS A 61 -3.79 -6.56 5.15
N ALA A 62 -2.46 -6.69 5.29
CA ALA A 62 -1.74 -7.93 5.06
C ALA A 62 -2.25 -9.08 5.92
N LEU A 63 -2.36 -8.86 7.24
CA LEU A 63 -2.82 -9.88 8.18
C LEU A 63 -4.30 -10.25 7.96
N SER A 64 -5.13 -9.24 7.64
CA SER A 64 -6.53 -9.48 7.31
C SER A 64 -6.67 -10.30 6.02
N ALA A 65 -5.90 -9.98 4.98
CA ALA A 65 -5.87 -10.76 3.74
C ALA A 65 -5.41 -12.20 3.98
N ALA A 66 -4.30 -12.40 4.74
CA ALA A 66 -3.80 -13.72 5.06
C ALA A 66 -4.80 -14.61 5.82
N ALA A 67 -5.73 -14.01 6.55
CA ALA A 67 -6.80 -14.73 7.26
C ALA A 67 -7.94 -15.18 6.34
N LEU A 68 -8.04 -14.66 5.11
CA LEU A 68 -9.09 -15.05 4.15
C LEU A 68 -8.79 -16.43 3.56
N PRO A 69 -9.80 -17.31 3.45
CA PRO A 69 -9.62 -18.65 2.86
C PRO A 69 -9.26 -18.60 1.36
N GLU A 70 -9.73 -17.59 0.63
CA GLU A 70 -9.49 -17.37 -0.80
C GLU A 70 -8.08 -16.87 -1.12
N VAL A 71 -7.33 -16.42 -0.13
CA VAL A 71 -5.96 -15.95 -0.28
C VAL A 71 -4.98 -17.09 -0.10
N ASP A 72 -4.13 -17.32 -1.08
CA ASP A 72 -3.10 -18.36 -1.02
C ASP A 72 -1.86 -17.87 -0.26
N HIS A 73 -1.41 -16.65 -0.57
CA HIS A 73 -0.24 -16.05 0.07
C HIS A 73 -0.27 -14.53 0.00
N VAL A 74 0.23 -13.87 1.06
CA VAL A 74 0.42 -12.42 1.13
C VAL A 74 1.90 -12.10 1.09
N TRP A 75 2.27 -11.23 0.17
CA TRP A 75 3.59 -10.66 -0.02
C TRP A 75 3.58 -9.27 0.57
N PHE A 76 3.97 -9.15 1.84
CA PHE A 76 4.04 -7.87 2.53
C PHE A 76 5.35 -7.17 2.18
N VAL A 77 5.28 -5.99 1.60
CA VAL A 77 6.44 -5.18 1.20
C VAL A 77 6.42 -3.86 1.96
N ASP A 78 7.45 -3.59 2.72
CA ASP A 78 7.61 -2.32 3.45
C ASP A 78 9.10 -2.01 3.63
N LEU A 79 9.52 -0.76 3.43
CA LEU A 79 10.92 -0.33 3.57
C LEU A 79 11.38 -0.32 5.03
N ASN A 80 10.46 -0.07 5.98
CA ASN A 80 10.81 0.10 7.37
C ASN A 80 11.04 -1.25 8.08
N PRO A 81 12.25 -1.53 8.59
CA PRO A 81 12.57 -2.80 9.24
C PRO A 81 11.79 -3.06 10.53
N HIS A 82 11.32 -2.00 11.20
CA HIS A 82 10.48 -2.14 12.40
C HIS A 82 9.07 -2.59 12.04
N ASN A 83 8.49 -2.07 10.94
CA ASN A 83 7.22 -2.54 10.39
C ASN A 83 7.32 -4.01 10.00
N GLN A 84 8.38 -4.38 9.28
CA GLN A 84 8.64 -5.77 8.86
C GLN A 84 8.69 -6.71 10.06
N ALA A 85 9.52 -6.41 11.07
CA ALA A 85 9.64 -7.22 12.28
C ALA A 85 8.32 -7.34 13.05
N PHE A 86 7.59 -6.24 13.16
CA PHE A 86 6.29 -6.20 13.83
C PHE A 86 5.26 -7.07 13.12
N VAL A 87 5.14 -6.97 11.80
CA VAL A 87 4.20 -7.77 11.00
C VAL A 87 4.55 -9.25 11.05
N GLN A 88 5.84 -9.58 10.93
CA GLN A 88 6.30 -10.96 11.05
C GLN A 88 5.94 -11.59 12.41
N GLN A 89 6.16 -10.85 13.51
CA GLN A 89 5.82 -11.31 14.85
C GLN A 89 4.30 -11.49 15.04
N ARG A 90 3.50 -10.57 14.49
CA ARG A 90 2.04 -10.68 14.52
C ARG A 90 1.53 -11.86 13.71
N ALA A 91 2.06 -12.08 12.52
CA ALA A 91 1.71 -13.22 11.68
C ALA A 91 1.96 -14.56 12.42
N GLN A 92 3.11 -14.68 13.09
CA GLN A 92 3.42 -15.85 13.93
C GLN A 92 2.41 -16.01 15.07
N SER A 93 2.12 -14.94 15.80
CA SER A 93 1.20 -14.96 16.94
C SER A 93 -0.24 -15.30 16.56
N LEU A 94 -0.63 -14.99 15.32
CA LEU A 94 -1.96 -15.26 14.76
C LEU A 94 -2.05 -16.60 14.00
N GLY A 95 -0.94 -17.35 13.87
CA GLY A 95 -0.90 -18.59 13.10
C GLY A 95 -0.99 -18.38 11.58
N LEU A 96 -0.57 -17.22 11.09
CA LEU A 96 -0.62 -16.82 9.67
C LEU A 96 0.74 -16.83 8.97
N ALA A 97 1.80 -17.24 9.68
CA ALA A 97 3.17 -17.17 9.17
C ALA A 97 3.40 -17.97 7.89
N ASP A 98 2.68 -19.08 7.69
CA ASP A 98 2.78 -19.89 6.47
C ASP A 98 2.12 -19.24 5.24
N LYS A 99 1.22 -18.26 5.47
CA LYS A 99 0.50 -17.52 4.42
C LYS A 99 0.99 -16.09 4.21
N LEU A 100 2.08 -15.67 4.90
CA LEU A 100 2.60 -14.31 4.78
C LEU A 100 4.12 -14.31 4.78
N SER A 101 4.71 -13.69 3.77
CA SER A 101 6.14 -13.40 3.71
C SER A 101 6.41 -11.90 3.75
N VAL A 102 7.54 -11.53 4.38
CA VAL A 102 7.93 -10.14 4.57
C VAL A 102 9.10 -9.81 3.68
N HIS A 103 9.02 -8.71 2.94
CA HIS A 103 9.97 -8.27 1.94
C HIS A 103 10.28 -6.79 2.12
N ARG A 104 11.52 -6.39 1.81
CA ARG A 104 11.93 -4.99 1.82
C ARG A 104 11.40 -4.23 0.61
N ASP A 105 11.41 -4.86 -0.55
CA ASP A 105 11.03 -4.26 -1.83
C ASP A 105 10.47 -5.32 -2.79
N LEU A 106 9.90 -4.88 -3.90
CA LEU A 106 9.33 -5.78 -4.90
C LEU A 106 10.35 -6.68 -5.59
N SER A 107 11.62 -6.27 -5.69
CA SER A 107 12.64 -7.09 -6.33
C SER A 107 12.89 -8.40 -5.56
N SER A 108 12.70 -8.37 -4.26
CA SER A 108 12.85 -9.53 -3.38
C SER A 108 11.69 -10.54 -3.44
N THR A 109 10.60 -10.22 -4.13
CA THR A 109 9.46 -11.14 -4.34
C THR A 109 9.66 -12.09 -5.53
N GLY A 110 10.75 -11.95 -6.29
CA GLY A 110 11.01 -12.75 -7.50
C GLY A 110 10.02 -12.45 -8.63
N ASP A 111 9.69 -13.47 -9.42
CA ASP A 111 8.84 -13.35 -10.62
C ASP A 111 7.35 -13.63 -10.35
N VAL A 112 6.89 -13.43 -9.11
CA VAL A 112 5.50 -13.66 -8.74
C VAL A 112 4.56 -12.76 -9.53
N ARG A 113 3.44 -13.34 -9.99
CA ARG A 113 2.30 -12.60 -10.54
C ARG A 113 1.22 -12.50 -9.48
N PHE A 114 0.80 -11.27 -9.19
CA PHE A 114 -0.18 -10.99 -8.15
C PHE A 114 -1.60 -11.00 -8.70
N ASP A 115 -2.49 -11.70 -8.02
CA ASP A 115 -3.93 -11.67 -8.30
C ASP A 115 -4.59 -10.45 -7.69
N ALA A 116 -3.99 -9.89 -6.63
CA ALA A 116 -4.41 -8.63 -6.05
C ALA A 116 -3.21 -7.80 -5.55
N VAL A 117 -3.35 -6.47 -5.66
CA VAL A 117 -2.43 -5.48 -5.10
C VAL A 117 -3.21 -4.59 -4.15
N VAL A 118 -2.71 -4.41 -2.94
CA VAL A 118 -3.19 -3.45 -1.95
C VAL A 118 -2.08 -2.42 -1.72
N CYS A 119 -2.40 -1.14 -1.93
CA CYS A 119 -1.46 -0.03 -1.72
C CYS A 119 -2.26 1.19 -1.26
N LEU A 120 -2.23 1.44 0.04
CA LEU A 120 -3.05 2.44 0.70
C LEU A 120 -2.18 3.43 1.48
N ASP A 121 -2.40 4.72 1.24
CA ASP A 121 -1.68 5.83 1.88
C ASP A 121 -0.14 5.74 1.68
N VAL A 122 0.29 5.43 0.44
CA VAL A 122 1.69 5.23 0.06
C VAL A 122 2.07 6.00 -1.19
N LEU A 123 1.22 6.01 -2.23
CA LEU A 123 1.56 6.55 -3.55
C LEU A 123 1.93 8.04 -3.52
N GLU A 124 1.32 8.81 -2.63
CA GLU A 124 1.59 10.22 -2.38
C GLU A 124 2.97 10.49 -1.75
N HIS A 125 3.62 9.47 -1.20
CA HIS A 125 4.95 9.55 -0.61
C HIS A 125 6.07 9.09 -1.55
N LEU A 126 5.72 8.59 -2.74
CA LEU A 126 6.71 8.09 -3.69
C LEU A 126 7.23 9.20 -4.60
N PRO A 127 8.54 9.23 -4.88
CA PRO A 127 9.11 10.20 -5.81
C PRO A 127 8.65 10.00 -7.26
N ASP A 128 8.28 8.78 -7.63
CA ASP A 128 7.69 8.45 -8.94
C ASP A 128 6.54 7.44 -8.79
N PRO A 129 5.34 7.92 -8.42
CA PRO A 129 4.18 7.06 -8.28
C PRO A 129 3.69 6.49 -9.63
N SER A 130 4.03 7.14 -10.77
CA SER A 130 3.72 6.63 -12.11
C SER A 130 4.52 5.37 -12.42
N ALA A 131 5.83 5.36 -12.13
CA ALA A 131 6.68 4.19 -12.28
C ALA A 131 6.20 3.04 -11.39
N GLN A 132 5.77 3.34 -10.17
CA GLN A 132 5.22 2.32 -9.27
C GLN A 132 3.92 1.70 -9.80
N LEU A 133 3.01 2.49 -10.37
CA LEU A 133 1.81 1.96 -11.03
C LEU A 133 2.16 1.05 -12.21
N LEU A 134 3.14 1.42 -13.02
CA LEU A 134 3.60 0.58 -14.13
C LEU A 134 4.21 -0.73 -13.62
N GLU A 135 4.98 -0.70 -12.55
CA GLU A 135 5.53 -1.91 -11.94
C GLU A 135 4.42 -2.82 -11.39
N PHE A 136 3.42 -2.26 -10.71
CA PHE A 136 2.24 -3.04 -10.28
C PHE A 136 1.56 -3.69 -11.49
N HIS A 137 1.25 -2.90 -12.53
CA HIS A 137 0.60 -3.42 -13.74
C HIS A 137 1.39 -4.56 -14.38
N GLN A 138 2.72 -4.44 -14.46
CA GLN A 138 3.59 -5.48 -15.03
C GLN A 138 3.60 -6.76 -14.20
N ARG A 139 3.49 -6.65 -12.87
CA ARG A 139 3.51 -7.79 -11.93
C ARG A 139 2.13 -8.38 -11.65
N MET A 140 1.06 -7.73 -12.03
CA MET A 140 -0.28 -8.26 -11.88
C MET A 140 -0.60 -9.32 -12.93
N ALA A 141 -1.35 -10.34 -12.52
CA ALA A 141 -1.94 -11.33 -13.42
C ALA A 141 -3.03 -10.70 -14.30
N PRO A 142 -3.37 -11.28 -15.46
CA PRO A 142 -4.51 -10.82 -16.23
C PRO A 142 -5.82 -10.88 -15.44
N GLY A 143 -6.53 -9.76 -15.37
CA GLY A 143 -7.78 -9.65 -14.60
C GLY A 143 -7.59 -9.42 -13.10
N ALA A 144 -6.34 -9.30 -12.63
CA ALA A 144 -6.03 -8.96 -11.25
C ALA A 144 -6.61 -7.61 -10.82
N ILE A 145 -6.79 -7.45 -9.52
CA ILE A 145 -7.43 -6.29 -8.90
C ILE A 145 -6.39 -5.48 -8.11
N ALA A 146 -6.49 -4.15 -8.14
CA ALA A 146 -5.71 -3.28 -7.31
C ALA A 146 -6.63 -2.41 -6.42
N LEU A 147 -6.43 -2.48 -5.11
CA LEU A 147 -7.04 -1.59 -4.13
C LEU A 147 -6.04 -0.49 -3.84
N LEU A 148 -6.32 0.70 -4.37
CA LEU A 148 -5.42 1.84 -4.32
C LEU A 148 -6.12 3.06 -3.74
N ASN A 149 -5.36 3.91 -3.03
CA ASN A 149 -5.72 5.27 -2.75
C ASN A 149 -4.48 6.18 -2.87
N TRP A 150 -4.71 7.47 -2.78
CA TRP A 150 -3.68 8.50 -2.79
C TRP A 150 -4.24 9.80 -2.20
N TYR A 151 -3.35 10.64 -1.65
CA TYR A 151 -3.70 11.96 -1.17
C TYR A 151 -2.58 12.96 -1.52
N PHE A 152 -2.47 13.34 -2.81
CA PHE A 152 -1.47 14.28 -3.32
C PHE A 152 -1.78 15.72 -2.89
N PHE A 153 -1.75 15.98 -1.60
CA PHE A 153 -2.00 17.29 -1.04
C PHE A 153 -1.24 17.46 0.27
N LYS A 154 -0.45 18.50 0.37
CA LYS A 154 0.34 18.81 1.58
C LYS A 154 -0.46 19.46 2.72
N GLY A 155 -1.75 19.73 2.49
CA GLY A 155 -2.57 20.50 3.41
C GLY A 155 -2.48 22.01 3.16
N HIS A 156 -3.47 22.74 3.68
CA HIS A 156 -3.51 24.21 3.52
C HIS A 156 -2.40 24.95 4.31
N GLN A 157 -1.89 24.32 5.37
CA GLN A 157 -0.83 24.83 6.23
C GLN A 157 0.40 23.90 6.27
N GLY A 158 0.48 22.93 5.34
CA GLY A 158 1.55 21.95 5.29
C GLY A 158 1.44 20.87 6.35
N GLU A 159 0.21 20.46 6.68
CA GLU A 159 -0.09 19.42 7.68
C GLU A 159 0.47 18.05 7.26
N TYR A 160 0.66 17.84 5.96
CA TYR A 160 1.20 16.61 5.38
C TYR A 160 2.51 16.90 4.63
N PRO A 161 3.61 17.24 5.31
CA PRO A 161 4.84 17.72 4.68
C PRO A 161 5.53 16.68 3.79
N PHE A 162 5.22 15.39 3.98
CA PHE A 162 5.81 14.28 3.25
C PHE A 162 5.02 13.85 2.00
N HIS A 163 3.84 14.45 1.75
CA HIS A 163 3.10 14.22 0.51
C HIS A 163 3.72 15.01 -0.64
N PHE A 164 3.75 14.43 -1.81
CA PHE A 164 4.11 15.14 -3.03
C PHE A 164 2.85 15.73 -3.68
N ASP A 165 2.92 17.00 -4.08
CA ASP A 165 1.81 17.72 -4.70
C ASP A 165 2.24 18.50 -5.95
N ASP A 166 3.39 18.14 -6.55
CA ASP A 166 3.85 18.72 -7.80
C ASP A 166 2.84 18.43 -8.91
N PRO A 167 2.33 19.45 -9.63
CA PRO A 167 1.29 19.26 -10.64
C PRO A 167 1.68 18.34 -11.78
N ALA A 168 2.96 18.32 -12.20
CA ALA A 168 3.43 17.45 -13.28
C ALA A 168 3.51 15.99 -12.83
N LEU A 169 3.94 15.74 -11.60
CA LEU A 169 3.94 14.42 -10.98
C LEU A 169 2.51 13.87 -10.88
N VAL A 170 1.57 14.68 -10.36
CA VAL A 170 0.17 14.30 -10.18
C VAL A 170 -0.51 14.04 -11.53
N ASP A 171 -0.29 14.91 -12.52
CA ASP A 171 -0.82 14.71 -13.89
C ASP A 171 -0.26 13.43 -14.52
N GLY A 172 1.05 13.17 -14.37
CA GLY A 172 1.69 11.94 -14.82
C GLY A 172 1.09 10.69 -14.19
N PHE A 173 0.87 10.72 -12.88
CA PHE A 173 0.22 9.64 -12.14
C PHE A 173 -1.18 9.32 -12.69
N PHE A 174 -2.04 10.32 -12.86
CA PHE A 174 -3.40 10.10 -13.38
C PHE A 174 -3.41 9.61 -14.82
N ARG A 175 -2.50 10.10 -15.68
CA ARG A 175 -2.36 9.57 -17.04
C ARG A 175 -1.98 8.10 -17.05
N THR A 176 -1.03 7.72 -16.21
CA THR A 176 -0.61 6.31 -16.08
C THR A 176 -1.76 5.44 -15.56
N LEU A 177 -2.45 5.90 -14.51
CA LEU A 177 -3.59 5.19 -13.94
C LEU A 177 -4.68 4.94 -14.99
N GLN A 178 -5.08 5.99 -15.72
CA GLN A 178 -6.11 5.92 -16.77
C GLN A 178 -5.69 5.05 -17.98
N ALA A 179 -4.41 5.01 -18.29
CA ALA A 179 -3.90 4.23 -19.43
C ALA A 179 -3.79 2.73 -19.12
N GLN A 180 -3.54 2.36 -17.87
CA GLN A 180 -3.19 0.99 -17.48
C GLN A 180 -4.28 0.27 -16.68
N PHE A 181 -5.23 1.01 -16.09
CA PHE A 181 -6.22 0.45 -15.18
C PHE A 181 -7.64 0.87 -15.54
N LEU A 182 -8.58 -0.03 -15.30
CA LEU A 182 -10.02 0.27 -15.34
C LEU A 182 -10.52 0.45 -13.91
N GLU A 183 -11.11 1.60 -13.61
CA GLU A 183 -11.75 1.81 -12.32
C GLU A 183 -13.00 0.94 -12.21
N VAL A 184 -13.07 0.13 -11.13
CA VAL A 184 -14.26 -0.64 -10.79
C VAL A 184 -15.01 0.14 -9.71
N PHE A 185 -16.14 0.73 -10.11
CA PHE A 185 -16.94 1.55 -9.22
C PHE A 185 -17.58 0.73 -8.11
N HIS A 186 -17.41 1.16 -6.87
CA HIS A 186 -18.11 0.63 -5.72
C HIS A 186 -18.99 1.73 -5.10
N PRO A 187 -20.32 1.59 -5.12
CA PRO A 187 -21.22 2.70 -4.76
C PRO A 187 -21.16 3.12 -3.29
N LEU A 188 -20.62 2.28 -2.43
CA LEU A 188 -20.55 2.56 -0.99
C LEU A 188 -19.20 3.11 -0.54
N LEU A 189 -18.18 3.14 -1.42
CA LEU A 189 -16.82 3.55 -1.07
C LEU A 189 -16.37 4.69 -1.96
N ILE A 190 -16.17 5.85 -1.37
CA ILE A 190 -15.79 7.08 -2.07
C ILE A 190 -14.32 7.48 -1.87
N THR A 191 -13.62 6.89 -0.89
CA THR A 191 -12.23 7.24 -0.55
C THR A 191 -11.22 6.22 -1.06
N ALA A 192 -11.59 4.96 -1.19
CA ALA A 192 -10.75 3.90 -1.77
C ALA A 192 -11.38 3.42 -3.07
N ARG A 193 -10.54 3.03 -4.03
CA ARG A 193 -10.97 2.65 -5.36
C ARG A 193 -10.41 1.29 -5.74
N LEU A 194 -11.23 0.54 -6.46
CA LEU A 194 -10.84 -0.75 -7.01
C LEU A 194 -10.48 -0.60 -8.49
N TYR A 195 -9.37 -1.19 -8.91
CA TYR A 195 -8.91 -1.17 -10.29
C TYR A 195 -8.66 -2.58 -10.80
N ARG A 196 -8.96 -2.78 -12.07
CA ARG A 196 -8.61 -4.01 -12.79
C ARG A 196 -7.53 -3.69 -13.80
N ARG A 197 -6.58 -4.58 -13.95
CA ARG A 197 -5.62 -4.52 -15.04
C ARG A 197 -6.36 -4.62 -16.38
N SER A 198 -6.11 -3.66 -17.27
CA SER A 198 -6.58 -3.67 -18.65
C SER A 198 -5.86 -4.72 -19.49
#